data_bd7229f819344111aed09eba7c1fffa6
#
_entry.id   bd7229f819344111aed09eba7c1fffa6
#
_cell.length_a   1.000
_cell.length_b   1.000
_cell.length_c   1.000
_cell.angle_alpha   90.00
_cell.angle_beta   90.00
_cell.angle_gamma   90.00
#
_symmetry.space_group_name_H-M   'P 1'
#
loop_
_entity.id
_entity.type
_entity.pdbx_description
1 polymer ?
#
loop_
_entity_poly.entity_id
_entity_poly.type
_entity_poly.pdbx_seq_one_letter_code
_entity_poly.pdbx_strand_id
1 'polypeptide(L)'
;MSSVHELNFLKEKIEDLKKQGVYRKLPVLEGPNEAEIILNGKKVINLSSNNYLGFANHPRLKKAAIEAVEKYGAGAGAVRTIVGNMSIHEELEKLLAEFKREEAVFVYQSGFNCNAGTIQAITEE
;
A
#
# COMPACT_ATOMS: atom_id res chain seq x y z
N MET A 1 20.13 -29.14 -9.94
CA MET A 1 21.09 -28.24 -9.23
C MET A 1 21.72 -27.21 -10.20
N SER A 2 20.93 -26.47 -10.98
CA SER A 2 21.46 -25.47 -11.95
C SER A 2 20.98 -24.04 -11.75
N SER A 3 20.08 -23.75 -10.80
CA SER A 3 19.43 -22.44 -10.69
C SER A 3 20.24 -21.35 -9.95
N VAL A 4 21.34 -21.69 -9.31
CA VAL A 4 22.13 -20.71 -8.51
C VAL A 4 23.11 -19.89 -9.39
N HIS A 5 23.50 -20.42 -10.54
CA HIS A 5 24.43 -19.72 -11.46
C HIS A 5 23.76 -18.63 -12.30
N GLU A 6 22.47 -18.76 -12.59
CA GLU A 6 21.75 -17.80 -13.45
C GLU A 6 21.52 -16.42 -12.82
N LEU A 7 21.64 -16.30 -11.51
CA LEU A 7 21.42 -15.05 -10.77
C LEU A 7 22.70 -14.35 -10.27
N ASN A 8 23.88 -14.82 -10.69
CA ASN A 8 25.14 -14.20 -10.26
C ASN A 8 25.27 -12.73 -10.68
N PHE A 9 24.68 -12.37 -11.84
CA PHE A 9 24.66 -10.97 -12.30
C PHE A 9 23.98 -10.04 -11.29
N LEU A 10 23.02 -10.53 -10.49
CA LEU A 10 22.37 -9.71 -9.45
C LEU A 10 23.34 -9.37 -8.30
N LYS A 11 24.20 -10.30 -7.94
CA LYS A 11 25.24 -10.07 -6.92
C LYS A 11 26.22 -9.02 -7.40
N GLU A 12 26.72 -9.16 -8.62
CA GLU A 12 27.63 -8.18 -9.23
C GLU A 12 26.98 -6.79 -9.29
N LYS A 13 25.71 -6.71 -9.70
CA LYS A 13 24.96 -5.46 -9.74
C LYS A 13 24.79 -4.81 -8.36
N ILE A 14 24.53 -5.62 -7.33
CA ILE A 14 24.43 -5.12 -5.94
C ILE A 14 25.78 -4.56 -5.47
N GLU A 15 26.89 -5.26 -5.74
CA GLU A 15 28.22 -4.78 -5.38
C GLU A 15 28.59 -3.49 -6.13
N ASP A 16 28.21 -3.36 -7.38
CA ASP A 16 28.41 -2.12 -8.14
C ASP A 16 27.60 -0.95 -7.55
N LEU A 17 26.34 -1.18 -7.17
CA LEU A 17 25.53 -0.16 -6.51
C LEU A 17 26.15 0.27 -5.17
N LYS A 18 26.73 -0.67 -4.41
CA LYS A 18 27.45 -0.36 -3.18
C LYS A 18 28.71 0.46 -3.45
N LYS A 19 29.51 0.09 -4.45
CA LYS A 19 30.72 0.83 -4.85
C LYS A 19 30.40 2.27 -5.28
N GLN A 20 29.28 2.44 -5.98
CA GLN A 20 28.80 3.75 -6.42
C GLN A 20 28.15 4.58 -5.29
N GLY A 21 27.97 4.03 -4.08
CA GLY A 21 27.33 4.70 -2.96
C GLY A 21 25.80 4.92 -3.12
N VAL A 22 25.19 4.29 -4.10
CA VAL A 22 23.74 4.43 -4.39
C VAL A 22 22.90 3.24 -3.88
N TYR A 23 23.55 2.23 -3.31
CA TYR A 23 22.85 1.13 -2.67
C TYR A 23 22.16 1.62 -1.39
N ARG A 24 20.85 1.54 -1.37
CA ARG A 24 20.04 1.96 -0.21
C ARG A 24 19.55 0.74 0.57
N LYS A 25 19.94 0.69 1.84
CA LYS A 25 19.31 -0.23 2.79
C LYS A 25 18.00 0.40 3.28
N LEU A 26 16.90 -0.36 3.23
CA LEU A 26 15.63 0.12 3.74
C LEU A 26 15.70 0.29 5.26
N PRO A 27 15.31 1.45 5.80
CA PRO A 27 15.20 1.64 7.23
C PRO A 27 14.03 0.83 7.79
N VAL A 28 14.16 0.36 9.03
CA VAL A 28 13.12 -0.43 9.71
C VAL A 28 12.38 0.46 10.68
N LEU A 29 11.08 0.63 10.44
CA LEU A 29 10.15 1.29 11.35
C LEU A 29 9.65 0.28 12.38
N GLU A 30 9.80 0.60 13.66
CA GLU A 30 9.37 -0.23 14.77
C GLU A 30 8.16 0.42 15.46
N GLY A 31 6.96 -0.07 15.15
CA GLY A 31 5.71 0.46 15.68
C GLY A 31 4.91 1.30 14.67
N PRO A 32 3.93 2.07 15.15
CA PRO A 32 3.07 2.87 14.28
C PRO A 32 3.79 4.05 13.65
N ASN A 33 3.31 4.48 12.48
CA ASN A 33 3.82 5.66 11.79
C ASN A 33 3.18 6.93 12.38
N GLU A 34 3.91 7.62 13.24
CA GLU A 34 3.48 8.83 13.97
C GLU A 34 4.51 9.96 13.82
N ALA A 35 4.31 11.06 14.54
CA ALA A 35 5.25 12.20 14.54
C ALA A 35 6.58 11.84 15.18
N GLU A 36 6.58 11.01 16.22
CA GLU A 36 7.76 10.39 16.81
C GLU A 36 7.74 8.89 16.54
N ILE A 37 8.82 8.35 16.02
CA ILE A 37 8.94 6.94 15.64
C ILE A 37 10.25 6.33 16.15
N ILE A 38 10.27 5.01 16.23
CA ILE A 38 11.50 4.25 16.40
C ILE A 38 11.96 3.78 15.01
N LEU A 39 13.10 4.25 14.56
CA LEU A 39 13.67 3.91 13.27
C LEU A 39 15.06 3.28 13.48
N ASN A 40 15.24 2.02 13.08
CA ASN A 40 16.46 1.25 13.33
C ASN A 40 16.91 1.32 14.81
N GLY A 41 15.99 1.12 15.75
CA GLY A 41 16.25 1.15 17.20
C GLY A 41 16.44 2.55 17.79
N LYS A 42 16.28 3.63 17.03
CA LYS A 42 16.46 5.01 17.49
C LYS A 42 15.17 5.80 17.44
N LYS A 43 14.87 6.53 18.51
CA LYS A 43 13.76 7.49 18.54
C LYS A 43 14.11 8.70 17.69
N VAL A 44 13.27 9.03 16.71
CA VAL A 44 13.45 10.16 15.79
C VAL A 44 12.12 10.88 15.54
N ILE A 45 12.20 12.14 15.11
CA ILE A 45 11.06 12.90 14.61
C ILE A 45 10.86 12.55 13.12
N ASN A 46 9.64 12.20 12.77
CA ASN A 46 9.29 11.77 11.43
C ASN A 46 8.80 12.94 10.57
N LEU A 47 9.64 13.40 9.66
CA LEU A 47 9.33 14.46 8.71
C LEU A 47 9.07 13.95 7.28
N SER A 48 9.03 12.63 7.08
CA SER A 48 8.96 12.00 5.74
C SER A 48 7.74 11.10 5.55
N SER A 49 6.75 11.21 6.42
CA SER A 49 5.54 10.38 6.34
C SER A 49 4.49 11.02 5.42
N ASN A 50 3.71 10.17 4.72
CA ASN A 50 2.49 10.56 4.04
C ASN A 50 1.27 10.56 4.97
N ASN A 51 1.45 10.29 6.26
CA ASN A 51 0.40 10.29 7.28
C ASN A 51 0.01 11.70 7.72
N TYR A 52 -0.27 12.59 6.76
CA TYR A 52 -0.49 14.03 7.01
C TYR A 52 -1.61 14.33 8.01
N LEU A 53 -2.65 13.50 8.07
CA LEU A 53 -3.79 13.66 8.97
C LEU A 53 -3.68 12.81 10.24
N GLY A 54 -2.59 12.06 10.43
CA GLY A 54 -2.40 11.21 11.60
C GLY A 54 -3.34 10.00 11.67
N PHE A 55 -3.94 9.60 10.55
CA PHE A 55 -4.97 8.55 10.54
C PHE A 55 -4.41 7.14 10.62
N ALA A 56 -3.14 6.91 10.27
CA ALA A 56 -2.56 5.57 10.23
C ALA A 56 -2.65 4.80 11.56
N ASN A 57 -2.65 5.50 12.70
CA ASN A 57 -2.79 4.89 14.03
C ASN A 57 -4.02 5.40 14.79
N HIS A 58 -4.98 6.03 14.13
CA HIS A 58 -6.13 6.61 14.79
C HIS A 58 -7.02 5.53 15.43
N PRO A 59 -7.42 5.66 16.73
CA PRO A 59 -8.14 4.60 17.45
C PRO A 59 -9.45 4.16 16.78
N ARG A 60 -10.22 5.09 16.24
CA ARG A 60 -11.47 4.78 15.51
C ARG A 60 -11.22 3.98 14.24
N LEU A 61 -10.15 4.27 13.50
CA LEU A 61 -9.80 3.53 12.29
C LEU A 61 -9.31 2.12 12.63
N LYS A 62 -8.50 1.97 13.67
CA LYS A 62 -8.10 0.64 14.15
C LYS A 62 -9.31 -0.20 14.56
N LYS A 63 -10.24 0.40 15.31
CA LYS A 63 -11.46 -0.29 15.73
C LYS A 63 -12.29 -0.74 14.51
N ALA A 64 -12.54 0.15 13.55
CA ALA A 64 -13.26 -0.17 12.34
C ALA A 64 -12.57 -1.28 11.50
N ALA A 65 -11.23 -1.28 11.44
CA ALA A 65 -10.48 -2.32 10.77
C ALA A 65 -10.64 -3.69 11.46
N ILE A 66 -10.59 -3.74 12.79
CA ILE A 66 -10.81 -4.97 13.57
C ILE A 66 -12.23 -5.50 13.32
N GLU A 67 -13.25 -4.67 13.44
CA GLU A 67 -14.65 -5.03 13.19
C GLU A 67 -14.86 -5.54 11.75
N ALA A 68 -14.19 -4.91 10.77
CA ALA A 68 -14.26 -5.36 9.39
C ALA A 68 -13.59 -6.73 9.19
N VAL A 69 -12.43 -6.97 9.81
CA VAL A 69 -11.76 -8.28 9.75
C VAL A 69 -12.61 -9.36 10.41
N GLU A 70 -13.23 -9.08 11.55
CA GLU A 70 -14.12 -10.04 12.24
C GLU A 70 -15.35 -10.39 11.38
N LYS A 71 -15.90 -9.41 10.66
CA LYS A 71 -17.11 -9.60 9.84
C LYS A 71 -16.82 -10.19 8.47
N TYR A 72 -15.76 -9.77 7.80
CA TYR A 72 -15.49 -10.07 6.41
C TYR A 72 -14.27 -10.97 6.17
N GLY A 73 -13.47 -11.24 7.21
CA GLY A 73 -12.19 -11.93 7.09
C GLY A 73 -11.04 -10.99 6.70
N ALA A 74 -9.84 -11.56 6.55
CA ALA A 74 -8.62 -10.80 6.29
C ALA A 74 -8.45 -10.34 4.83
N GLY A 75 -9.34 -10.75 3.94
CA GLY A 75 -9.30 -10.36 2.53
C GLY A 75 -10.44 -10.96 1.72
N ALA A 76 -10.62 -10.48 0.49
CA ALA A 76 -11.74 -10.86 -0.36
C ALA A 76 -11.65 -12.29 -0.93
N GLY A 77 -10.48 -12.94 -0.89
CA GLY A 77 -10.26 -14.31 -1.36
C GLY A 77 -10.38 -14.50 -2.88
N ALA A 78 -10.79 -13.49 -3.63
CA ALA A 78 -10.94 -13.52 -5.08
C ALA A 78 -10.83 -12.12 -5.68
N VAL A 79 -10.73 -12.03 -7.01
CA VAL A 79 -10.82 -10.76 -7.73
C VAL A 79 -12.26 -10.26 -7.79
N ARG A 80 -12.44 -8.94 -7.84
CA ARG A 80 -13.77 -8.30 -7.81
C ARG A 80 -14.71 -8.77 -8.91
N THR A 81 -14.18 -9.04 -10.09
CA THR A 81 -14.95 -9.49 -11.27
C THR A 81 -15.49 -10.91 -11.17
N ILE A 82 -15.08 -11.69 -10.16
CA ILE A 82 -15.60 -13.05 -9.94
C ILE A 82 -16.48 -13.07 -8.68
N VAL A 83 -15.89 -13.26 -7.50
CA VAL A 83 -16.61 -13.29 -6.21
C VAL A 83 -15.96 -12.45 -5.11
N GLY A 84 -15.02 -11.58 -5.48
CA GLY A 84 -14.27 -10.74 -4.54
C GLY A 84 -14.83 -9.32 -4.39
N ASN A 85 -15.97 -8.99 -5.01
CA ASN A 85 -16.66 -7.72 -4.80
C ASN A 85 -17.54 -7.82 -3.56
N MET A 86 -17.05 -7.35 -2.44
CA MET A 86 -17.72 -7.41 -1.14
C MET A 86 -18.60 -6.18 -0.92
N SER A 87 -19.65 -6.30 -0.12
CA SER A 87 -20.54 -5.18 0.21
C SER A 87 -19.83 -3.96 0.80
N ILE A 88 -18.73 -4.19 1.54
CA ILE A 88 -17.91 -3.09 2.09
C ILE A 88 -17.18 -2.29 0.99
N HIS A 89 -16.87 -2.89 -0.16
CA HIS A 89 -16.30 -2.14 -1.29
C HIS A 89 -17.34 -1.17 -1.87
N GLU A 90 -18.57 -1.63 -2.10
CA GLU A 90 -19.65 -0.81 -2.63
C GLU A 90 -20.05 0.30 -1.66
N GLU A 91 -20.10 0.00 -0.36
CA GLU A 91 -20.35 1.01 0.68
C GLU A 91 -19.28 2.11 0.66
N LEU A 92 -18.01 1.74 0.57
CA LEU A 92 -16.90 2.70 0.49
C LEU A 92 -16.99 3.55 -0.79
N GLU A 93 -17.27 2.92 -1.95
CA GLU A 93 -17.39 3.61 -3.23
C GLU A 93 -18.54 4.62 -3.21
N LYS A 94 -19.68 4.24 -2.65
CA LYS A 94 -20.83 5.14 -2.47
C LYS A 94 -20.48 6.33 -1.57
N LEU A 95 -19.88 6.09 -0.40
CA LEU A 95 -19.49 7.16 0.53
C LEU A 95 -18.44 8.10 -0.08
N LEU A 96 -17.52 7.58 -0.86
CA LEU A 96 -16.53 8.38 -1.57
C LEU A 96 -17.16 9.21 -2.70
N ALA A 97 -18.12 8.66 -3.45
CA ALA A 97 -18.84 9.39 -4.47
C ALA A 97 -19.61 10.57 -3.86
N GLU A 98 -20.33 10.34 -2.77
CA GLU A 98 -21.03 11.40 -2.02
C GLU A 98 -20.06 12.46 -1.51
N PHE A 99 -18.96 12.04 -0.88
CA PHE A 99 -17.94 12.97 -0.35
C PHE A 99 -17.28 13.83 -1.43
N LYS A 100 -16.98 13.24 -2.57
CA LYS A 100 -16.34 13.90 -3.73
C LYS A 100 -17.33 14.67 -4.59
N ARG A 101 -18.64 14.44 -4.41
CA ARG A 101 -19.74 14.97 -5.24
C ARG A 101 -19.62 14.51 -6.70
N GLU A 102 -19.25 13.25 -6.88
CA GLU A 102 -19.14 12.59 -8.18
C GLU A 102 -20.28 11.60 -8.36
N GLU A 103 -20.60 11.28 -9.61
CA GLU A 103 -21.64 10.33 -9.95
C GLU A 103 -21.30 8.91 -9.50
N ALA A 104 -20.04 8.51 -9.64
CA ALA A 104 -19.53 7.21 -9.24
C ALA A 104 -18.06 7.27 -8.83
N VAL A 105 -17.64 6.30 -8.03
CA VAL A 105 -16.23 6.06 -7.66
C VAL A 105 -15.93 4.58 -7.80
N PHE A 106 -14.74 4.26 -8.25
CA PHE A 106 -14.21 2.90 -8.25
C PHE A 106 -12.91 2.85 -7.47
N VAL A 107 -12.80 1.92 -6.51
CA VAL A 107 -11.65 1.78 -5.61
C VAL A 107 -10.68 0.74 -6.13
N TYR A 108 -9.39 1.10 -6.15
CA TYR A 108 -8.27 0.21 -6.47
C TYR A 108 -7.39 -0.02 -5.23
N GLN A 109 -6.60 -1.09 -5.24
CA GLN A 109 -5.70 -1.44 -4.13
C GLN A 109 -4.56 -0.43 -3.92
N SER A 110 -4.18 0.31 -4.96
CA SER A 110 -3.13 1.32 -4.91
C SER A 110 -3.30 2.36 -6.02
N GLY A 111 -2.67 3.53 -5.86
CA GLY A 111 -2.62 4.55 -6.91
C GLY A 111 -1.93 4.05 -8.19
N PHE A 112 -0.93 3.17 -8.07
CA PHE A 112 -0.30 2.54 -9.23
C PHE A 112 -1.31 1.72 -10.04
N ASN A 113 -2.06 0.83 -9.38
CA ASN A 113 -3.08 0.02 -10.05
C ASN A 113 -4.23 0.88 -10.59
N CYS A 114 -4.60 1.95 -9.90
CA CYS A 114 -5.58 2.91 -10.37
C CYS A 114 -5.14 3.56 -11.69
N ASN A 115 -3.92 4.08 -11.76
CA ASN A 115 -3.40 4.68 -12.97
C ASN A 115 -3.26 3.65 -14.10
N ALA A 116 -2.71 2.48 -13.84
CA ALA A 116 -2.54 1.43 -14.84
C ALA A 116 -3.90 0.98 -15.42
N GLY A 117 -4.90 0.75 -14.56
CA GLY A 117 -6.23 0.32 -15.00
C GLY A 117 -7.03 1.42 -15.68
N THR A 118 -7.06 2.62 -15.10
CA THR A 118 -7.88 3.71 -15.61
C THR A 118 -7.35 4.29 -16.92
N ILE A 119 -6.02 4.53 -17.01
CA ILE A 119 -5.44 5.12 -18.21
C ILE A 119 -5.69 4.20 -19.42
N GLN A 120 -5.45 2.91 -19.28
CA GLN A 120 -5.71 1.94 -20.36
C GLN A 120 -7.19 1.89 -20.77
N ALA A 121 -8.10 2.09 -19.83
CA ALA A 121 -9.53 2.01 -20.11
C ALA A 121 -10.10 3.25 -20.82
N ILE A 122 -9.47 4.41 -20.68
CA ILE A 122 -9.96 5.68 -21.23
C ILE A 122 -9.13 6.20 -22.40
N THR A 123 -8.00 5.59 -22.73
CA THR A 123 -7.19 5.95 -23.90
C THR A 123 -7.43 4.95 -25.03
N GLU A 124 -7.63 5.47 -26.24
CA GLU A 124 -7.67 4.71 -27.48
C GLU A 124 -6.23 4.57 -28.05
N GLU A 125 -6.02 3.51 -28.87
CA GLU A 125 -4.76 3.33 -29.60
C GLU A 125 -4.59 4.37 -30.73
#